data_d75b6f43899f1f565a53369c84ef11bf
#
_entry.id   d75b6f43899f1f565a53369c84ef11bf
#
_cell.length_a   1.000
_cell.length_b   1.000
_cell.length_c   1.000
_cell.angle_alpha   90.00
_cell.angle_beta   90.00
_cell.angle_gamma   90.00
#
_symmetry.space_group_name_H-M   'P 1'
#
loop_
_entity.id
_entity.type
_entity.pdbx_description
1 polymer ?
#
loop_
_entity_poly.entity_id
_entity_poly.type
_entity_poly.pdbx_seq_one_letter_code
_entity_poly.pdbx_strand_id
1 'polypeptide(L)'
;MRVSDAIIGRQSIRAFLTDKPVSDDQIEALLNVAARAPSGSNIQPWHVYIVRDQRKAAITEVCSSRYLSGGEGAYEYHYYPRAWREPYIGRRRQTGFGLYGLLGVDRRDPALSLIHI
;
A
#
# COMPACT_ATOMS: atom_id res chain seq x y z
N MET A 1 -18.70 11.02 14.56
CA MET A 1 -17.67 11.58 13.65
C MET A 1 -18.36 12.00 12.37
N ARG A 2 -18.15 13.23 11.89
CA ARG A 2 -18.69 13.70 10.63
C ARG A 2 -17.85 13.16 9.47
N VAL A 3 -18.41 13.07 8.27
CA VAL A 3 -17.69 12.61 7.06
C VAL A 3 -16.46 13.47 6.79
N SER A 4 -16.57 14.79 6.95
CA SER A 4 -15.44 15.72 6.83
C SER A 4 -14.29 15.37 7.78
N ASP A 5 -14.61 15.01 9.03
CA ASP A 5 -13.58 14.66 10.02
C ASP A 5 -12.84 13.38 9.63
N ALA A 6 -13.56 12.39 9.06
CA ALA A 6 -12.97 11.16 8.56
C ALA A 6 -12.03 11.42 7.36
N ILE A 7 -12.44 12.29 6.45
CA ILE A 7 -11.64 12.64 5.27
C ILE A 7 -10.38 13.40 5.67
N ILE A 8 -10.50 14.39 6.55
CA ILE A 8 -9.38 15.22 7.01
C ILE A 8 -8.40 14.40 7.87
N GLY A 9 -8.92 13.52 8.73
CA GLY A 9 -8.13 12.68 9.63
C GLY A 9 -7.49 11.46 8.95
N ARG A 10 -7.83 11.16 7.68
CA ARG A 10 -7.27 10.01 6.99
C ARG A 10 -5.76 10.17 6.77
N GLN A 11 -5.01 9.17 7.15
CA GLN A 11 -3.56 9.09 6.91
C GLN A 11 -3.23 7.80 6.13
N SER A 12 -2.12 7.83 5.39
CA SER A 12 -1.54 6.63 4.77
C SER A 12 -0.55 6.00 5.75
N ILE A 13 -1.02 5.04 6.55
CA ILE A 13 -0.20 4.34 7.53
C ILE A 13 0.54 3.21 6.83
N ARG A 14 1.87 3.17 6.98
CA ARG A 14 2.76 2.19 6.33
C ARG A 14 3.63 1.42 7.31
N ALA A 15 3.61 1.76 8.60
CA ALA A 15 4.27 1.02 9.65
C ALA A 15 3.25 0.59 10.71
N PHE A 16 3.27 -0.66 11.08
CA PHE A 16 2.33 -1.26 12.02
C PHE A 16 3.10 -1.88 13.19
N LEU A 17 2.44 -1.91 14.35
CA LEU A 17 3.01 -2.51 15.56
C LEU A 17 3.07 -4.04 15.39
N THR A 18 4.26 -4.60 15.53
CA THR A 18 4.48 -6.04 15.36
C THR A 18 4.09 -6.85 16.60
N ASP A 19 4.01 -6.19 17.75
CA ASP A 19 3.67 -6.76 19.06
C ASP A 19 2.17 -6.74 19.37
N LYS A 20 1.35 -6.19 18.47
CA LYS A 20 -0.10 -6.14 18.62
C LYS A 20 -0.79 -7.02 17.58
N PRO A 21 -1.18 -8.25 17.95
CA PRO A 21 -1.90 -9.11 17.04
C PRO A 21 -3.30 -8.53 16.72
N VAL A 22 -3.75 -8.77 15.50
CA VAL A 22 -5.12 -8.46 15.08
C VAL A 22 -5.97 -9.71 15.22
N SER A 23 -7.05 -9.64 15.97
CA SER A 23 -7.95 -10.79 16.19
C SER A 23 -8.81 -11.11 14.95
N ASP A 24 -9.34 -12.31 14.91
CA ASP A 24 -10.24 -12.72 13.82
C ASP A 24 -11.52 -11.88 13.80
N ASP A 25 -12.07 -11.55 14.96
CA ASP A 25 -13.25 -10.69 15.08
C ASP A 25 -12.99 -9.28 14.50
N GLN A 26 -11.80 -8.73 14.73
CA GLN A 26 -11.42 -7.44 14.15
C GLN A 26 -11.30 -7.51 12.63
N ILE A 27 -10.75 -8.60 12.10
CA ILE A 27 -10.65 -8.80 10.66
C ILE A 27 -12.04 -8.96 10.05
N GLU A 28 -12.90 -9.77 10.66
CA GLU A 28 -14.26 -9.95 10.20
C GLU A 28 -15.03 -8.63 10.19
N ALA A 29 -14.93 -7.83 11.27
CA ALA A 29 -15.56 -6.52 11.33
C ALA A 29 -15.06 -5.59 10.21
N LEU A 30 -13.75 -5.57 9.92
CA LEU A 30 -13.17 -4.78 8.83
C LEU A 30 -13.68 -5.25 7.46
N LEU A 31 -13.75 -6.56 7.23
CA LEU A 31 -14.25 -7.12 5.97
C LEU A 31 -15.73 -6.82 5.75
N ASN A 32 -16.54 -6.89 6.80
CA ASN A 32 -17.96 -6.54 6.75
C ASN A 32 -18.18 -5.07 6.38
N VAL A 33 -17.34 -4.17 6.88
CA VAL A 33 -17.34 -2.75 6.46
C VAL A 33 -16.86 -2.59 5.03
N ALA A 34 -15.75 -3.23 4.66
CA ALA A 34 -15.18 -3.14 3.32
C ALA A 34 -16.13 -3.71 2.24
N ALA A 35 -16.89 -4.74 2.56
CA ALA A 35 -17.90 -5.34 1.66
C ALA A 35 -19.05 -4.37 1.29
N ARG A 36 -19.15 -3.23 1.98
CA ARG A 36 -20.11 -2.15 1.65
C ARG A 36 -19.64 -1.27 0.49
N ALA A 37 -18.42 -1.48 -0.03
CA ALA A 37 -17.92 -0.72 -1.16
C ALA A 37 -18.85 -0.88 -2.38
N PRO A 38 -19.06 0.19 -3.17
CA PRO A 38 -19.85 0.09 -4.39
C PRO A 38 -19.12 -0.72 -5.46
N SER A 39 -19.89 -1.41 -6.31
CA SER A 39 -19.38 -2.10 -7.48
C SER A 39 -20.31 -1.89 -8.68
N GLY A 40 -19.78 -2.06 -9.89
CA GLY A 40 -20.59 -1.96 -11.12
C GLY A 40 -21.76 -2.92 -11.06
N SER A 41 -22.99 -2.40 -11.23
CA SER A 41 -24.24 -3.16 -11.11
C SER A 41 -24.37 -3.94 -9.79
N ASN A 42 -23.63 -3.54 -8.77
CA ASN A 42 -23.57 -4.22 -7.45
C ASN A 42 -23.21 -5.72 -7.56
N ILE A 43 -22.38 -6.09 -8.51
CA ILE A 43 -21.98 -7.49 -8.73
C ILE A 43 -21.00 -8.04 -7.67
N GLN A 44 -20.41 -7.17 -6.85
CA GLN A 44 -19.54 -7.51 -5.73
C GLN A 44 -18.47 -8.57 -6.06
N PRO A 45 -17.60 -8.35 -7.06
CA PRO A 45 -16.75 -9.40 -7.65
C PRO A 45 -15.46 -9.67 -6.89
N TRP A 46 -15.34 -9.17 -5.69
CA TRP A 46 -14.11 -9.31 -4.90
C TRP A 46 -14.00 -10.69 -4.24
N HIS A 47 -12.80 -11.21 -4.28
CA HIS A 47 -12.37 -12.34 -3.48
C HIS A 47 -11.25 -11.84 -2.54
N VAL A 48 -11.39 -12.08 -1.24
CA VAL A 48 -10.43 -11.61 -0.24
C VAL A 48 -9.74 -12.79 0.41
N TYR A 49 -8.42 -12.78 0.41
CA TYR A 49 -7.57 -13.79 1.03
C TYR A 49 -6.85 -13.17 2.22
N ILE A 50 -7.08 -13.71 3.41
CA ILE A 50 -6.37 -13.31 4.61
C ILE A 50 -5.15 -14.22 4.79
N VAL A 51 -3.97 -13.61 4.74
CA VAL A 51 -2.71 -14.35 4.91
C VAL A 51 -1.96 -13.85 6.14
N ARG A 52 -1.47 -14.78 6.95
CA ARG A 52 -0.75 -14.53 8.20
C ARG A 52 0.49 -15.41 8.31
N ASP A 53 1.34 -15.09 9.26
CA ASP A 53 2.46 -15.89 9.70
C ASP A 53 3.36 -16.39 8.55
N GLN A 54 3.60 -17.67 8.48
CA GLN A 54 4.47 -18.27 7.46
C GLN A 54 4.01 -18.01 6.02
N ARG A 55 2.69 -17.97 5.77
CA ARG A 55 2.17 -17.68 4.43
C ARG A 55 2.42 -16.23 4.03
N LYS A 56 2.26 -15.30 4.98
CA LYS A 56 2.62 -13.91 4.75
C LYS A 56 4.12 -13.76 4.48
N ALA A 57 4.96 -14.42 5.28
CA ALA A 57 6.41 -14.39 5.10
C ALA A 57 6.82 -14.94 3.72
N ALA A 58 6.24 -16.07 3.29
CA ALA A 58 6.52 -16.66 1.99
C ALA A 58 6.15 -15.71 0.81
N ILE A 59 4.99 -15.07 0.88
CA ILE A 59 4.59 -14.07 -0.13
C ILE A 59 5.56 -12.89 -0.13
N THR A 60 5.91 -12.38 1.05
CA THR A 60 6.85 -11.26 1.18
C THR A 60 8.20 -11.62 0.56
N GLU A 61 8.72 -12.82 0.82
CA GLU A 61 10.00 -13.27 0.26
C GLU A 61 9.96 -13.36 -1.26
N VAL A 62 8.91 -13.96 -1.83
CA VAL A 62 8.75 -14.05 -3.29
C VAL A 62 8.69 -12.67 -3.93
N CYS A 63 7.91 -11.76 -3.36
CA CYS A 63 7.79 -10.39 -3.88
C CYS A 63 9.12 -9.62 -3.76
N SER A 64 9.79 -9.71 -2.61
CA SER A 64 11.07 -9.03 -2.36
C SER A 64 12.17 -9.56 -3.27
N SER A 65 12.30 -10.88 -3.39
CA SER A 65 13.28 -11.52 -4.28
C SER A 65 13.07 -11.11 -5.73
N ARG A 66 11.82 -11.08 -6.18
CA ARG A 66 11.47 -10.66 -7.55
C ARG A 66 11.84 -9.21 -7.80
N TYR A 67 11.54 -8.33 -6.85
CA TYR A 67 11.89 -6.91 -6.95
C TYR A 67 13.41 -6.68 -6.96
N LEU A 68 14.12 -7.28 -6.02
CA LEU A 68 15.58 -7.13 -5.89
C LEU A 68 16.35 -7.74 -7.07
N SER A 69 15.82 -8.76 -7.71
CA SER A 69 16.40 -9.33 -8.93
C SER A 69 16.21 -8.46 -10.18
N GLY A 70 15.60 -7.30 -10.07
CA GLY A 70 15.32 -6.41 -11.19
C GLY A 70 14.24 -6.94 -12.15
N GLY A 71 13.40 -7.85 -11.67
CA GLY A 71 12.29 -8.38 -12.46
C GLY A 71 11.26 -7.31 -12.74
N GLU A 72 11.20 -6.84 -13.98
CA GLU A 72 10.12 -5.96 -14.42
C GLU A 72 8.81 -6.77 -14.54
N GLY A 73 7.71 -6.21 -14.01
CA GLY A 73 6.39 -6.75 -14.23
C GLY A 73 5.88 -6.40 -15.64
N ALA A 74 5.12 -7.28 -16.25
CA ALA A 74 4.36 -6.94 -17.45
C ALA A 74 3.15 -6.10 -17.05
N TYR A 75 3.24 -4.80 -17.24
CA TYR A 75 2.12 -3.90 -16.95
C TYR A 75 1.14 -3.90 -18.12
N GLU A 76 -0.10 -4.19 -17.85
CA GLU A 76 -1.17 -4.09 -18.85
C GLU A 76 -1.49 -2.63 -19.23
N TYR A 77 -1.20 -1.69 -18.32
CA TYR A 77 -1.39 -0.26 -18.54
C TYR A 77 -0.36 0.55 -17.76
N HIS A 78 -0.15 1.80 -18.14
CA HIS A 78 0.77 2.69 -17.44
C HIS A 78 0.15 3.23 -16.16
N TYR A 79 0.64 2.78 -15.01
CA TYR A 79 0.21 3.29 -13.70
C TYR A 79 0.58 4.76 -13.49
N TYR A 80 1.74 5.16 -14.01
CA TYR A 80 2.21 6.54 -13.96
C TYR A 80 2.15 7.20 -15.33
N PRO A 81 2.03 8.55 -15.40
CA PRO A 81 2.16 9.27 -16.66
C PRO A 81 3.48 8.95 -17.36
N ARG A 82 3.46 8.73 -18.68
CA ARG A 82 4.69 8.52 -19.47
C ARG A 82 5.62 9.73 -19.42
N ALA A 83 5.04 10.94 -19.33
CA ALA A 83 5.77 12.19 -19.16
C ALA A 83 5.20 12.96 -17.97
N TRP A 84 6.07 13.30 -17.05
CA TRP A 84 5.72 14.08 -15.88
C TRP A 84 5.80 15.58 -16.18
N ARG A 85 4.80 16.35 -15.74
CA ARG A 85 4.74 17.81 -15.86
C ARG A 85 4.45 18.47 -14.51
N GLU A 86 4.79 19.74 -14.39
CA GLU A 86 4.35 20.54 -13.23
C GLU A 86 2.84 20.79 -13.27
N PRO A 87 2.19 20.87 -12.10
CA PRO A 87 2.72 20.78 -10.72
C PRO A 87 2.83 19.32 -10.19
N TYR A 88 2.53 18.32 -10.98
CA TYR A 88 2.41 16.92 -10.52
C TYR A 88 3.77 16.32 -10.12
N ILE A 89 4.81 16.59 -10.90
CA ILE A 89 6.17 16.11 -10.58
C ILE A 89 6.70 16.80 -9.30
N GLY A 90 6.39 18.08 -9.10
CA GLY A 90 6.74 18.81 -7.88
C GLY A 90 6.11 18.19 -6.65
N ARG A 91 4.81 17.89 -6.68
CA ARG A 91 4.07 17.24 -5.58
C ARG A 91 4.62 15.82 -5.28
N ARG A 92 4.90 15.03 -6.32
CA ARG A 92 5.50 13.71 -6.17
C ARG A 92 6.87 13.79 -5.49
N ARG A 93 7.72 14.72 -5.91
CA ARG A 93 9.05 14.95 -5.33
C ARG A 93 8.95 15.39 -3.88
N GLN A 94 8.09 16.32 -3.57
CA GLN A 94 7.87 16.81 -2.20
C GLN A 94 7.46 15.66 -1.27
N THR A 95 6.51 14.84 -1.68
CA THR A 95 6.06 13.69 -0.89
C THR A 95 7.18 12.65 -0.71
N GLY A 96 7.84 12.25 -1.80
CA GLY A 96 8.88 11.21 -1.74
C GLY A 96 10.11 11.66 -0.97
N PHE A 97 10.59 12.87 -1.20
CA PHE A 97 11.78 13.38 -0.52
C PHE A 97 11.51 13.72 0.96
N GLY A 98 10.32 14.23 1.25
CA GLY A 98 9.90 14.47 2.62
C GLY A 98 9.83 13.16 3.42
N LEU A 99 9.24 12.11 2.84
CA LEU A 99 9.16 10.79 3.47
C LEU A 99 10.55 10.19 3.72
N TYR A 100 11.42 10.18 2.72
CA TYR A 100 12.77 9.63 2.85
C TYR A 100 13.62 10.40 3.85
N GLY A 101 13.49 11.73 3.87
CA GLY A 101 14.16 12.56 4.86
C GLY A 101 13.72 12.28 6.31
N LEU A 102 12.41 12.07 6.54
CA LEU A 102 11.87 11.72 7.85
C LEU A 102 12.31 10.33 8.33
N LEU A 103 12.47 9.39 7.40
CA LEU A 103 12.85 8.01 7.70
C LEU A 103 14.37 7.80 7.75
N GLY A 104 15.17 8.80 7.35
CA GLY A 104 16.61 8.66 7.24
C GLY A 104 17.05 7.64 6.16
N VAL A 105 16.23 7.41 5.16
CA VAL A 105 16.46 6.42 4.10
C VAL A 105 17.26 7.04 2.96
N ASP A 106 18.36 6.41 2.56
CA ASP A 106 19.07 6.80 1.33
C ASP A 106 18.20 6.41 0.12
N ARG A 107 18.03 7.35 -0.79
CA ARG A 107 17.27 7.20 -2.04
C ARG A 107 17.83 6.13 -2.99
N ARG A 108 19.06 5.69 -2.76
CA ARG A 108 19.76 4.68 -3.54
C ARG A 108 19.63 3.28 -2.94
N ASP A 109 19.01 3.15 -1.77
CA ASP A 109 18.82 1.86 -1.13
C ASP A 109 17.51 1.20 -1.61
N PRO A 110 17.59 0.20 -2.51
CA PRO A 110 16.41 -0.46 -3.05
C PRO A 110 15.69 -1.30 -2.00
N ALA A 111 16.40 -1.82 -0.99
CA ALA A 111 15.80 -2.64 0.06
C ALA A 111 14.88 -1.81 0.96
N LEU A 112 15.29 -0.60 1.31
CA LEU A 112 14.48 0.34 2.09
C LEU A 112 13.33 0.94 1.28
N SER A 113 13.48 1.05 -0.05
CA SER A 113 12.39 1.50 -0.94
C SER A 113 11.22 0.51 -1.00
N LEU A 114 11.47 -0.78 -0.81
CA LEU A 114 10.45 -1.85 -0.76
C LEU A 114 9.48 -1.71 0.41
N ILE A 115 9.90 -1.15 1.53
CA ILE A 115 9.06 -1.02 2.73
C ILE A 115 7.86 -0.09 2.48
N HIS A 116 7.90 0.72 1.43
CA HIS A 116 6.92 1.76 1.12
C HIS A 116 5.97 1.38 -0.03
N ILE A 117 6.17 0.21 -0.61
CA ILE A 117 5.30 -0.36 -1.62
C ILE A 117 4.37 -1.38 -0.99
#